data_778bc3ba7e3d0df788988b5915a790e4
#
_entry.id   778bc3ba7e3d0df788988b5915a790e4
#
_cell.length_a   1.000
_cell.length_b   1.000
_cell.length_c   1.000
_cell.angle_alpha   90.00
_cell.angle_beta   90.00
_cell.angle_gamma   90.00
#
_symmetry.space_group_name_H-M   'P 1'
#
loop_
_entity.id
_entity.type
_entity.pdbx_description
1 polymer ?
#
loop_
_entity_poly.entity_id
_entity_poly.type
_entity_poly.pdbx_seq_one_letter_code
_entity_poly.pdbx_strand_id
1 'polypeptide(L)'
;CSLWEIMDQQGFAPEAARKNRGVIAIHDPCSTRHETEIHQHVRRLVQQAGYSIEELPLNREKTPCCSFGGDTWLANPQLSQQVIQRRINESPRDYLTYCAMCRDFFASQGKPTLHLLDLIFESDLPASAGRKSPGYSQRHENRAHLKQKMLKSIWGEETAGQSASESIRLVLSETVQQRIDARLILIEDIQQVLAYAESSGNRLKNPHNGHLVAHYRPNSLTYWVEYAPQDGAFEIFNAYSHRMEIGQGAHA
;
A
#
# COMPACT_ATOMS: atom_id res chain seq x y z
N CYS A 1 -23.21 -8.30 -11.68
CA CYS A 1 -22.95 -6.93 -12.14
C CYS A 1 -21.65 -6.44 -11.52
N SER A 2 -20.70 -5.99 -12.31
CA SER A 2 -19.42 -5.44 -11.88
C SER A 2 -19.44 -3.91 -11.93
N LEU A 3 -18.53 -3.27 -11.17
CA LEU A 3 -18.35 -1.81 -11.26
C LEU A 3 -18.03 -1.37 -12.70
N TRP A 4 -17.21 -2.14 -13.39
CA TRP A 4 -16.78 -1.84 -14.76
C TRP A 4 -17.94 -1.89 -15.77
N GLU A 5 -18.87 -2.81 -15.57
CA GLU A 5 -20.10 -2.90 -16.35
C GLU A 5 -20.99 -1.66 -16.15
N ILE A 6 -21.24 -1.27 -14.90
CA ILE A 6 -22.02 -0.08 -14.57
C ILE A 6 -21.41 1.17 -15.20
N MET A 7 -20.10 1.33 -15.07
CA MET A 7 -19.40 2.51 -15.58
C MET A 7 -19.42 2.58 -17.11
N ASP A 8 -19.25 1.44 -17.78
CA ASP A 8 -19.32 1.37 -19.24
C ASP A 8 -20.74 1.67 -19.76
N GLN A 9 -21.78 1.14 -19.10
CA GLN A 9 -23.18 1.37 -19.46
C GLN A 9 -23.64 2.81 -19.21
N GLN A 10 -23.13 3.46 -18.18
CA GLN A 10 -23.47 4.86 -17.86
C GLN A 10 -22.68 5.88 -18.68
N GLY A 11 -21.80 5.43 -19.56
CA GLY A 11 -21.03 6.32 -20.43
C GLY A 11 -20.06 7.20 -19.66
N PHE A 12 -19.32 6.63 -18.73
CA PHE A 12 -18.33 7.34 -17.95
C PHE A 12 -17.13 7.73 -18.80
N ALA A 13 -17.18 8.88 -19.44
CA ALA A 13 -16.04 9.52 -20.04
C ALA A 13 -15.99 10.97 -19.59
N PRO A 14 -14.96 11.43 -18.87
CA PRO A 14 -14.74 12.85 -18.62
C PRO A 14 -14.68 13.58 -19.98
N GLU A 15 -15.22 14.80 -20.07
CA GLU A 15 -15.16 15.61 -21.29
C GLU A 15 -13.71 15.79 -21.83
N ALA A 16 -12.72 15.71 -20.96
CA ALA A 16 -11.29 15.69 -21.31
C ALA A 16 -10.83 14.41 -22.02
N ALA A 17 -11.62 13.35 -22.08
CA ALA A 17 -11.24 12.03 -22.58
C ALA A 17 -11.24 11.91 -24.12
N ARG A 18 -11.68 12.91 -24.86
CA ARG A 18 -11.74 12.88 -26.33
C ARG A 18 -10.40 13.15 -27.03
N LYS A 19 -9.32 13.36 -26.30
CA LYS A 19 -7.97 13.57 -26.87
C LYS A 19 -7.25 12.22 -26.99
N ASN A 20 -6.60 11.99 -28.13
CA ASN A 20 -5.69 10.86 -28.29
C ASN A 20 -4.58 10.92 -27.22
N ARG A 21 -4.58 10.00 -26.29
CA ARG A 21 -3.63 9.90 -25.17
C ARG A 21 -2.48 8.93 -25.45
N GLY A 22 -2.44 8.34 -26.65
CA GLY A 22 -1.40 7.38 -27.03
C GLY A 22 -1.80 5.93 -26.76
N VAL A 23 -0.79 5.09 -26.58
CA VAL A 23 -0.94 3.64 -26.43
C VAL A 23 -0.60 3.22 -25.00
N ILE A 24 -1.42 2.38 -24.39
CA ILE A 24 -1.21 1.80 -23.06
C ILE A 24 -1.34 0.27 -23.15
N ALA A 25 -0.50 -0.47 -22.43
CA ALA A 25 -0.54 -1.92 -22.40
C ALA A 25 -1.45 -2.40 -21.26
N ILE A 26 -2.38 -3.33 -21.52
CA ILE A 26 -3.30 -3.84 -20.51
C ILE A 26 -2.77 -5.13 -19.87
N HIS A 27 -2.68 -5.12 -18.55
CA HIS A 27 -2.51 -6.32 -17.73
C HIS A 27 -3.85 -6.70 -17.09
N ASP A 28 -4.45 -7.79 -17.55
CA ASP A 28 -5.65 -8.36 -16.94
C ASP A 28 -5.30 -9.05 -15.62
N PRO A 29 -5.99 -8.77 -14.51
CA PRO A 29 -5.76 -9.46 -13.24
C PRO A 29 -6.14 -10.94 -13.33
N CYS A 30 -5.39 -11.79 -12.64
CA CYS A 30 -5.68 -13.23 -12.60
C CYS A 30 -7.03 -13.55 -11.92
N SER A 31 -7.54 -12.65 -11.07
CA SER A 31 -8.85 -12.76 -10.43
C SER A 31 -10.03 -12.64 -11.40
N THR A 32 -9.81 -12.05 -12.57
CA THR A 32 -10.86 -11.89 -13.60
C THR A 32 -10.63 -12.79 -14.81
N ARG A 33 -9.77 -13.79 -14.69
CA ARG A 33 -9.36 -14.66 -15.82
C ARG A 33 -10.53 -15.24 -16.60
N HIS A 34 -11.61 -15.60 -15.94
CA HIS A 34 -12.78 -16.21 -16.53
C HIS A 34 -13.97 -15.25 -16.73
N GLU A 35 -13.74 -13.96 -16.52
CA GLU A 35 -14.76 -12.90 -16.59
C GLU A 35 -14.69 -12.16 -17.93
N THR A 36 -15.06 -12.83 -19.01
CA THR A 36 -14.95 -12.30 -20.39
C THR A 36 -15.64 -10.94 -20.57
N GLU A 37 -16.80 -10.76 -19.94
CA GLU A 37 -17.55 -9.51 -20.00
C GLU A 37 -16.78 -8.35 -19.35
N ILE A 38 -16.14 -8.61 -18.20
CA ILE A 38 -15.30 -7.60 -17.54
C ILE A 38 -14.16 -7.17 -18.47
N HIS A 39 -13.50 -8.11 -19.15
CA HIS A 39 -12.46 -7.78 -20.10
C HIS A 39 -12.93 -6.84 -21.21
N GLN A 40 -14.16 -7.03 -21.70
CA GLN A 40 -14.74 -6.17 -22.74
C GLN A 40 -15.09 -4.78 -22.20
N HIS A 41 -15.73 -4.70 -21.03
CA HIS A 41 -16.07 -3.43 -20.40
C HIS A 41 -14.80 -2.59 -20.12
N VAL A 42 -13.76 -3.19 -19.56
CA VAL A 42 -12.49 -2.51 -19.30
C VAL A 42 -11.88 -1.93 -20.58
N ARG A 43 -11.88 -2.69 -21.67
CA ARG A 43 -11.31 -2.22 -22.94
C ARG A 43 -12.11 -1.05 -23.52
N ARG A 44 -13.44 -1.09 -23.45
CA ARG A 44 -14.27 0.04 -23.86
C ARG A 44 -14.02 1.29 -23.02
N LEU A 45 -13.93 1.15 -21.70
CA LEU A 45 -13.61 2.26 -20.79
C LEU A 45 -12.24 2.88 -21.10
N VAL A 46 -11.22 2.07 -21.37
CA VAL A 46 -9.89 2.55 -21.74
C VAL A 46 -9.91 3.31 -23.07
N GLN A 47 -10.66 2.80 -24.06
CA GLN A 47 -10.81 3.47 -25.37
C GLN A 47 -11.62 4.77 -25.23
N GLN A 48 -12.70 4.77 -24.43
CA GLN A 48 -13.47 5.97 -24.11
C GLN A 48 -12.61 7.03 -23.40
N ALA A 49 -11.65 6.60 -22.59
CA ALA A 49 -10.65 7.49 -21.97
C ALA A 49 -9.59 8.03 -22.96
N GLY A 50 -9.66 7.67 -24.25
CA GLY A 50 -8.78 8.20 -25.30
C GLY A 50 -7.49 7.43 -25.52
N TYR A 51 -7.31 6.24 -24.95
CA TYR A 51 -6.15 5.39 -25.19
C TYR A 51 -6.40 4.35 -26.28
N SER A 52 -5.37 4.11 -27.11
CA SER A 52 -5.25 2.88 -27.88
C SER A 52 -4.66 1.78 -27.02
N ILE A 53 -5.10 0.54 -27.20
CA ILE A 53 -4.75 -0.59 -26.38
C ILE A 53 -3.68 -1.43 -27.05
N GLU A 54 -2.60 -1.71 -26.32
CA GLU A 54 -1.67 -2.79 -26.63
C GLU A 54 -2.04 -4.02 -25.76
N GLU A 55 -2.40 -5.10 -26.42
CA GLU A 55 -2.64 -6.37 -25.75
C GLU A 55 -1.32 -7.07 -25.48
N LEU A 56 -1.05 -7.41 -24.23
CA LEU A 56 0.14 -8.19 -23.89
C LEU A 56 0.03 -9.63 -24.42
N PRO A 57 1.15 -10.33 -24.70
CA PRO A 57 1.16 -11.65 -25.36
C PRO A 57 0.22 -12.67 -24.72
N LEU A 58 0.21 -12.75 -23.40
CA LEU A 58 -0.74 -13.55 -22.62
C LEU A 58 -1.69 -12.61 -21.90
N ASN A 59 -2.93 -12.53 -22.37
CA ASN A 59 -3.96 -11.63 -21.82
C ASN A 59 -5.26 -12.38 -21.53
N ARG A 60 -6.21 -11.72 -20.91
CA ARG A 60 -7.54 -12.24 -20.55
C ARG A 60 -7.45 -13.59 -19.84
N GLU A 61 -8.03 -14.65 -20.39
CA GLU A 61 -8.01 -15.99 -19.81
C GLU A 61 -6.62 -16.57 -19.62
N LYS A 62 -5.66 -16.18 -20.46
CA LYS A 62 -4.28 -16.66 -20.42
C LYS A 62 -3.36 -15.77 -19.61
N THR A 63 -3.89 -14.74 -18.96
CA THR A 63 -3.07 -13.78 -18.21
C THR A 63 -2.24 -14.48 -17.13
N PRO A 64 -0.92 -14.24 -17.06
CA PRO A 64 -0.12 -14.70 -15.94
C PRO A 64 -0.42 -13.87 -14.69
N CYS A 65 -0.15 -14.43 -13.52
CA CYS A 65 -0.19 -13.68 -12.27
C CYS A 65 0.88 -12.58 -12.26
N CYS A 66 0.57 -11.43 -11.64
CA CYS A 66 1.60 -10.41 -11.33
C CYS A 66 2.57 -10.86 -10.23
N SER A 67 2.40 -12.07 -9.69
CA SER A 67 3.21 -12.68 -8.64
C SER A 67 2.96 -12.19 -7.22
N PHE A 68 2.01 -11.29 -7.00
CA PHE A 68 1.58 -10.91 -5.65
C PHE A 68 0.73 -11.99 -4.98
N GLY A 69 -0.19 -12.62 -5.74
CA GLY A 69 -1.16 -13.59 -5.23
C GLY A 69 -0.54 -14.90 -4.73
N GLY A 70 -1.29 -15.62 -3.87
CA GLY A 70 -0.85 -16.88 -3.31
C GLY A 70 0.36 -16.79 -2.39
N ASP A 71 0.61 -15.58 -1.82
CA ASP A 71 1.74 -15.29 -0.94
C ASP A 71 3.13 -15.62 -1.54
N THR A 72 3.22 -15.76 -2.86
CA THR A 72 4.47 -16.11 -3.54
C THR A 72 5.58 -15.11 -3.23
N TRP A 73 5.25 -13.83 -3.15
CA TRP A 73 6.22 -12.76 -2.85
C TRP A 73 6.77 -12.85 -1.42
N LEU A 74 6.04 -13.46 -0.47
CA LEU A 74 6.50 -13.73 0.90
C LEU A 74 7.26 -15.06 0.98
N ALA A 75 6.72 -16.12 0.39
CA ALA A 75 7.27 -17.45 0.49
C ALA A 75 8.52 -17.66 -0.37
N ASN A 76 8.57 -17.03 -1.55
CA ASN A 76 9.71 -17.08 -2.46
C ASN A 76 9.88 -15.75 -3.22
N PRO A 77 10.48 -14.73 -2.59
CA PRO A 77 10.66 -13.40 -3.20
C PRO A 77 11.44 -13.42 -4.51
N GLN A 78 12.42 -14.32 -4.64
CA GLN A 78 13.25 -14.43 -5.86
C GLN A 78 12.42 -14.90 -7.05
N LEU A 79 11.61 -15.94 -6.87
CA LEU A 79 10.69 -16.41 -7.91
C LEU A 79 9.66 -15.32 -8.26
N SER A 80 9.11 -14.68 -7.25
CA SER A 80 8.16 -13.58 -7.42
C SER A 80 8.74 -12.47 -8.30
N GLN A 81 9.99 -12.08 -8.04
CA GLN A 81 10.66 -11.05 -8.81
C GLN A 81 10.92 -11.49 -10.27
N GLN A 82 11.31 -12.73 -10.50
CA GLN A 82 11.50 -13.25 -11.86
C GLN A 82 10.18 -13.25 -12.65
N VAL A 83 9.08 -13.65 -12.02
CA VAL A 83 7.76 -13.68 -12.66
C VAL A 83 7.29 -12.28 -13.05
N ILE A 84 7.40 -11.31 -12.14
CA ILE A 84 6.95 -9.93 -12.45
C ILE A 84 7.86 -9.28 -13.48
N GLN A 85 9.18 -9.47 -13.40
CA GLN A 85 10.12 -8.91 -14.40
C GLN A 85 9.88 -9.47 -15.80
N ARG A 86 9.60 -10.77 -15.91
CA ARG A 86 9.18 -11.36 -17.18
C ARG A 86 7.97 -10.62 -17.76
N ARG A 87 6.94 -10.36 -16.94
CA ARG A 87 5.73 -9.66 -17.35
C ARG A 87 6.02 -8.21 -17.75
N ILE A 88 6.85 -7.50 -16.99
CA ILE A 88 7.26 -6.11 -17.29
C ILE A 88 7.97 -6.00 -18.63
N ASN A 89 8.80 -6.99 -18.97
CA ASN A 89 9.59 -7.00 -20.21
C ASN A 89 8.77 -7.30 -21.46
N GLU A 90 7.49 -7.68 -21.34
CA GLU A 90 6.62 -7.96 -22.48
C GLU A 90 6.22 -6.69 -23.27
N SER A 91 6.28 -5.50 -22.65
CA SER A 91 6.06 -4.22 -23.34
C SER A 91 6.82 -3.08 -22.67
N PRO A 92 7.40 -2.16 -23.46
CA PRO A 92 8.01 -0.94 -22.95
C PRO A 92 6.97 0.12 -22.51
N ARG A 93 5.69 -0.05 -22.86
CA ARG A 93 4.62 0.90 -22.58
C ARG A 93 4.29 0.95 -21.08
N ASP A 94 3.69 2.05 -20.66
CA ASP A 94 3.04 2.11 -19.36
C ASP A 94 1.93 1.07 -19.31
N TYR A 95 1.76 0.48 -18.13
CA TYR A 95 0.72 -0.53 -17.94
C TYR A 95 -0.56 0.10 -17.38
N LEU A 96 -1.68 -0.51 -17.74
CA LEU A 96 -2.96 -0.30 -17.10
C LEU A 96 -3.47 -1.63 -16.56
N THR A 97 -3.98 -1.60 -15.35
CA THR A 97 -4.65 -2.74 -14.73
C THR A 97 -5.88 -2.27 -13.95
N TYR A 98 -6.76 -3.19 -13.61
CA TYR A 98 -7.95 -2.92 -12.81
C TYR A 98 -7.97 -3.71 -11.49
N CYS A 99 -6.79 -4.02 -10.99
CA CYS A 99 -6.53 -4.57 -9.67
C CYS A 99 -5.49 -3.71 -8.95
N ALA A 100 -5.85 -3.18 -7.78
CA ALA A 100 -4.98 -2.31 -7.01
C ALA A 100 -3.66 -2.99 -6.62
N MET A 101 -3.71 -4.30 -6.29
CA MET A 101 -2.51 -5.06 -5.92
C MET A 101 -1.57 -5.27 -7.11
N CYS A 102 -2.12 -5.55 -8.32
CA CYS A 102 -1.29 -5.63 -9.53
C CYS A 102 -0.63 -4.29 -9.83
N ARG A 103 -1.39 -3.19 -9.76
CA ARG A 103 -0.89 -1.83 -9.95
C ARG A 103 0.28 -1.54 -9.01
N ASP A 104 0.08 -1.76 -7.73
CA ASP A 104 1.07 -1.46 -6.71
C ASP A 104 2.31 -2.35 -6.85
N PHE A 105 2.12 -3.61 -7.21
CA PHE A 105 3.25 -4.53 -7.36
C PHE A 105 4.10 -4.21 -8.58
N PHE A 106 3.51 -3.85 -9.73
CA PHE A 106 4.24 -3.33 -10.89
C PHE A 106 4.98 -2.02 -10.56
N ALA A 107 4.31 -1.10 -9.88
CA ALA A 107 4.91 0.17 -9.46
C ALA A 107 6.09 -0.03 -8.50
N SER A 108 6.04 -1.01 -7.60
CA SER A 108 7.15 -1.36 -6.69
C SER A 108 8.40 -1.84 -7.43
N GLN A 109 8.23 -2.33 -8.66
CA GLN A 109 9.33 -2.75 -9.54
C GLN A 109 9.73 -1.68 -10.56
N GLY A 110 9.27 -0.45 -10.36
CA GLY A 110 9.59 0.68 -11.24
C GLY A 110 8.86 0.70 -12.59
N LYS A 111 7.81 -0.14 -12.77
CA LYS A 111 6.98 -0.10 -13.97
C LYS A 111 5.89 0.94 -13.82
N PRO A 112 5.85 2.03 -14.61
CA PRO A 112 4.76 2.98 -14.58
C PRO A 112 3.45 2.25 -14.87
N THR A 113 2.49 2.36 -13.95
CA THR A 113 1.24 1.60 -14.03
C THR A 113 0.07 2.42 -13.50
N LEU A 114 -0.96 2.58 -14.32
CA LEU A 114 -2.23 3.17 -13.94
C LEU A 114 -3.19 2.08 -13.45
N HIS A 115 -4.00 2.43 -12.46
CA HIS A 115 -5.24 1.71 -12.18
C HIS A 115 -6.35 2.26 -13.08
N LEU A 116 -7.31 1.45 -13.51
CA LEU A 116 -8.41 1.92 -14.37
C LEU A 116 -9.17 3.11 -13.76
N LEU A 117 -9.30 3.16 -12.43
CA LEU A 117 -9.93 4.29 -11.74
C LEU A 117 -9.10 5.59 -11.84
N ASP A 118 -7.79 5.51 -12.03
CA ASP A 118 -6.96 6.71 -12.22
C ASP A 118 -7.37 7.44 -13.51
N LEU A 119 -7.79 6.71 -14.57
CA LEU A 119 -8.29 7.33 -15.81
C LEU A 119 -9.53 8.20 -15.61
N ILE A 120 -10.24 7.95 -14.53
CA ILE A 120 -11.55 8.50 -14.23
C ILE A 120 -11.44 9.66 -13.24
N PHE A 121 -10.65 9.48 -12.20
CA PHE A 121 -10.61 10.37 -11.04
C PHE A 121 -9.36 11.24 -10.96
N GLU A 122 -8.30 10.92 -11.72
CA GLU A 122 -7.05 11.66 -11.65
C GLU A 122 -6.88 12.64 -12.81
N SER A 123 -6.39 13.83 -12.50
CA SER A 123 -6.12 14.86 -13.49
C SER A 123 -4.71 14.75 -14.10
N ASP A 124 -3.73 14.24 -13.32
CA ASP A 124 -2.34 14.07 -13.74
C ASP A 124 -2.01 12.57 -13.85
N LEU A 125 -2.28 12.00 -15.03
CA LEU A 125 -2.05 10.59 -15.28
C LEU A 125 -0.57 10.19 -15.32
N PRO A 126 0.36 11.00 -15.86
CA PRO A 126 1.79 10.70 -15.76
C PRO A 126 2.28 10.59 -14.30
N ALA A 127 1.89 11.52 -13.43
CA ALA A 127 2.21 11.43 -12.01
C ALA A 127 1.58 10.20 -11.35
N SER A 128 0.33 9.89 -11.69
CA SER A 128 -0.37 8.71 -11.17
C SER A 128 0.26 7.40 -11.64
N ALA A 129 0.74 7.31 -12.90
CA ALA A 129 1.45 6.14 -13.40
C ALA A 129 2.79 5.93 -12.68
N GLY A 130 3.52 7.01 -12.39
CA GLY A 130 4.78 7.01 -11.65
C GLY A 130 4.64 6.90 -10.12
N ARG A 131 3.43 6.95 -9.58
CA ARG A 131 3.19 6.91 -8.13
C ARG A 131 3.73 5.63 -7.52
N LYS A 132 4.61 5.77 -6.52
CA LYS A 132 5.16 4.63 -5.77
C LYS A 132 4.04 3.83 -5.10
N SER A 133 4.29 2.52 -4.95
CA SER A 133 3.42 1.67 -4.13
C SER A 133 3.48 2.12 -2.68
N PRO A 134 2.35 2.31 -2.00
CA PRO A 134 2.38 2.59 -0.56
C PRO A 134 2.88 1.37 0.20
N GLY A 135 3.67 1.60 1.25
CA GLY A 135 4.11 0.58 2.18
C GLY A 135 2.95 0.01 3.01
N TYR A 136 3.24 -0.99 3.82
CA TYR A 136 2.24 -1.67 4.64
C TYR A 136 1.54 -0.72 5.62
N SER A 137 2.32 0.07 6.34
CA SER A 137 1.79 1.06 7.29
C SER A 137 0.91 2.11 6.61
N GLN A 138 1.35 2.66 5.48
CA GLN A 138 0.58 3.66 4.73
C GLN A 138 -0.76 3.12 4.21
N ARG A 139 -0.80 1.86 3.78
CA ARG A 139 -2.07 1.22 3.38
C ARG A 139 -3.03 1.07 4.56
N HIS A 140 -2.51 0.72 5.74
CA HIS A 140 -3.32 0.62 6.95
C HIS A 140 -3.91 1.97 7.33
N GLU A 141 -3.08 3.01 7.36
CA GLU A 141 -3.47 4.38 7.66
C GLU A 141 -4.51 4.92 6.68
N ASN A 142 -4.28 4.75 5.36
CA ASN A 142 -5.24 5.15 4.33
C ASN A 142 -6.61 4.49 4.52
N ARG A 143 -6.63 3.21 4.91
CA ARG A 143 -7.87 2.48 5.21
C ARG A 143 -8.55 3.00 6.46
N ALA A 144 -7.80 3.30 7.51
CA ALA A 144 -8.34 3.88 8.75
C ALA A 144 -8.98 5.25 8.49
N HIS A 145 -8.28 6.14 7.78
CA HIS A 145 -8.78 7.45 7.40
C HIS A 145 -10.02 7.36 6.52
N LEU A 146 -10.02 6.48 5.52
CA LEU A 146 -11.20 6.27 4.67
C LEU A 146 -12.39 5.78 5.50
N LYS A 147 -12.18 4.81 6.41
CA LYS A 147 -13.23 4.32 7.30
C LYS A 147 -13.83 5.45 8.14
N GLN A 148 -13.00 6.27 8.78
CA GLN A 148 -13.46 7.41 9.58
C GLN A 148 -14.26 8.41 8.73
N LYS A 149 -13.73 8.75 7.54
CA LYS A 149 -14.44 9.64 6.61
C LYS A 149 -15.81 9.10 6.21
N MET A 150 -15.89 7.81 5.93
CA MET A 150 -17.13 7.15 5.52
C MET A 150 -18.14 7.09 6.69
N LEU A 151 -17.71 6.73 7.89
CA LEU A 151 -18.55 6.72 9.08
C LEU A 151 -19.17 8.11 9.32
N LYS A 152 -18.37 9.16 9.24
CA LYS A 152 -18.85 10.52 9.41
C LYS A 152 -19.77 10.99 8.27
N SER A 153 -19.37 10.77 7.00
CA SER A 153 -20.06 11.37 5.85
C SER A 153 -21.32 10.61 5.42
N ILE A 154 -21.38 9.29 5.63
CA ILE A 154 -22.48 8.45 5.16
C ILE A 154 -23.42 8.03 6.30
N TRP A 155 -22.84 7.67 7.46
CA TRP A 155 -23.63 7.19 8.59
C TRP A 155 -23.84 8.24 9.68
N GLY A 156 -23.18 9.41 9.61
CA GLY A 156 -23.31 10.46 10.62
C GLY A 156 -22.75 10.08 11.99
N GLU A 157 -21.92 9.03 12.05
CA GLU A 157 -21.32 8.57 13.29
C GLU A 157 -20.14 9.46 13.68
N GLU A 158 -20.09 9.90 14.94
CA GLU A 158 -18.89 10.51 15.50
C GLU A 158 -17.85 9.41 15.72
N THR A 159 -16.74 9.52 15.02
CA THR A 159 -15.59 8.64 15.26
C THR A 159 -14.91 9.06 16.55
N ALA A 160 -14.51 8.08 17.37
CA ALA A 160 -13.64 8.34 18.51
C ALA A 160 -12.44 9.18 18.02
N GLY A 161 -12.11 10.27 18.73
CA GLY A 161 -10.99 11.13 18.38
C GLY A 161 -9.69 10.35 18.24
N GLN A 162 -8.72 10.94 17.56
CA GLN A 162 -7.36 10.37 17.46
C GLN A 162 -6.88 10.00 18.87
N SER A 163 -6.34 8.78 19.01
CA SER A 163 -5.74 8.38 20.26
C SER A 163 -4.55 9.30 20.60
N ALA A 164 -4.25 9.49 21.86
CA ALA A 164 -3.10 10.33 22.26
C ALA A 164 -1.79 9.85 21.62
N SER A 165 -1.68 8.57 21.27
CA SER A 165 -0.54 8.00 20.55
C SER A 165 -0.45 8.49 19.09
N GLU A 166 -1.56 8.68 18.39
CA GLU A 166 -1.57 9.14 16.99
C GLU A 166 -1.02 10.57 16.81
N SER A 167 -1.01 11.38 17.87
CA SER A 167 -0.43 12.72 17.86
C SER A 167 1.11 12.73 17.91
N ILE A 168 1.74 11.59 18.22
CA ILE A 168 3.20 11.46 18.33
C ILE A 168 3.82 11.55 16.93
N ARG A 169 4.68 12.54 16.74
CA ARG A 169 5.39 12.74 15.47
C ARG A 169 6.63 11.86 15.41
N LEU A 170 6.76 11.09 14.33
CA LEU A 170 7.90 10.23 14.08
C LEU A 170 8.75 10.77 12.92
N VAL A 171 10.06 10.63 13.04
CA VAL A 171 11.03 10.86 11.97
C VAL A 171 11.65 9.51 11.61
N LEU A 172 11.50 9.10 10.36
CA LEU A 172 12.00 7.82 9.86
C LEU A 172 12.87 8.05 8.63
N SER A 173 14.05 7.46 8.62
CA SER A 173 14.84 7.37 7.39
C SER A 173 14.19 6.35 6.43
N GLU A 174 14.46 6.47 5.13
CA GLU A 174 13.96 5.53 4.12
C GLU A 174 14.34 4.07 4.44
N THR A 175 15.55 3.85 4.95
CA THR A 175 16.04 2.53 5.36
C THR A 175 15.25 1.96 6.54
N VAL A 176 14.90 2.79 7.52
CA VAL A 176 14.08 2.37 8.66
C VAL A 176 12.66 2.09 8.20
N GLN A 177 12.08 2.94 7.34
CA GLN A 177 10.75 2.72 6.76
C GLN A 177 10.67 1.38 6.03
N GLN A 178 11.63 1.08 5.16
CA GLN A 178 11.69 -0.21 4.45
C GLN A 178 11.79 -1.40 5.42
N ARG A 179 12.54 -1.25 6.51
CA ARG A 179 12.72 -2.30 7.51
C ARG A 179 11.44 -2.58 8.30
N ILE A 180 10.72 -1.55 8.74
CA ILE A 180 9.45 -1.73 9.45
C ILE A 180 8.37 -2.30 8.54
N ASP A 181 8.32 -1.86 7.27
CA ASP A 181 7.41 -2.42 6.28
C ASP A 181 7.68 -3.91 6.01
N ALA A 182 8.95 -4.30 5.88
CA ALA A 182 9.34 -5.70 5.72
C ALA A 182 8.99 -6.57 6.94
N ARG A 183 8.94 -5.98 8.14
CA ARG A 183 8.56 -6.64 9.40
C ARG A 183 7.07 -6.56 9.69
N LEU A 184 6.28 -5.93 8.81
CA LEU A 184 4.84 -5.70 8.97
C LEU A 184 4.49 -4.95 10.27
N ILE A 185 5.32 -4.01 10.68
CA ILE A 185 5.10 -3.16 11.84
C ILE A 185 4.42 -1.87 11.38
N LEU A 186 3.34 -1.48 12.05
CA LEU A 186 2.61 -0.27 11.76
C LEU A 186 3.26 0.95 12.45
N ILE A 187 3.09 2.11 11.86
CA ILE A 187 3.44 3.39 12.50
C ILE A 187 2.69 3.53 13.83
N GLU A 188 1.43 3.15 13.86
CA GLU A 188 0.60 3.13 15.07
C GLU A 188 1.19 2.25 16.17
N ASP A 189 1.73 1.08 15.86
CA ASP A 189 2.39 0.20 16.84
C ASP A 189 3.56 0.92 17.51
N ILE A 190 4.38 1.63 16.72
CA ILE A 190 5.51 2.41 17.20
C ILE A 190 5.03 3.56 18.09
N GLN A 191 4.02 4.30 17.67
CA GLN A 191 3.43 5.40 18.42
C GLN A 191 2.88 4.94 19.77
N GLN A 192 2.23 3.77 19.84
CA GLN A 192 1.75 3.19 21.08
C GLN A 192 2.89 2.84 22.06
N VAL A 193 4.01 2.29 21.55
CA VAL A 193 5.21 2.05 22.37
C VAL A 193 5.74 3.35 22.96
N LEU A 194 5.86 4.39 22.15
CA LEU A 194 6.35 5.70 22.57
C LEU A 194 5.41 6.36 23.59
N ALA A 195 4.10 6.34 23.33
CA ALA A 195 3.10 6.87 24.26
C ALA A 195 3.21 6.21 25.63
N TYR A 196 3.35 4.89 25.66
CA TYR A 196 3.54 4.13 26.90
C TYR A 196 4.86 4.50 27.57
N ALA A 197 5.97 4.54 26.82
CA ALA A 197 7.28 4.85 27.36
C ALA A 197 7.36 6.25 27.97
N GLU A 198 6.82 7.25 27.28
CA GLU A 198 6.85 8.63 27.76
C GLU A 198 5.90 8.86 28.95
N SER A 199 4.76 8.18 29.01
CA SER A 199 3.83 8.30 30.13
C SER A 199 4.28 7.53 31.39
N SER A 200 4.88 6.35 31.22
CA SER A 200 5.30 5.49 32.33
C SER A 200 6.75 5.70 32.77
N GLY A 201 7.60 6.30 31.93
CA GLY A 201 9.04 6.36 32.12
C GLY A 201 9.75 5.03 31.88
N ASN A 202 9.05 4.01 31.41
CA ASN A 202 9.56 2.64 31.26
C ASN A 202 10.38 2.49 29.97
N ARG A 203 11.65 2.92 30.04
CA ARG A 203 12.60 2.93 28.93
C ARG A 203 14.01 2.65 29.40
N LEU A 204 14.78 2.00 28.56
CA LEU A 204 16.19 1.73 28.77
C LEU A 204 17.00 2.71 27.94
N LYS A 205 18.19 3.09 28.43
CA LYS A 205 19.15 3.88 27.67
C LYS A 205 20.31 2.99 27.24
N ASN A 206 20.56 2.92 25.93
CA ASN A 206 21.70 2.22 25.39
C ASN A 206 22.99 3.00 25.73
N PRO A 207 23.93 2.42 26.49
CA PRO A 207 25.14 3.15 26.93
C PRO A 207 26.11 3.46 25.79
N HIS A 208 26.02 2.74 24.65
CA HIS A 208 26.97 2.89 23.54
C HIS A 208 26.63 4.03 22.59
N ASN A 209 25.33 4.25 22.34
CA ASN A 209 24.88 5.26 21.39
C ASN A 209 23.93 6.32 21.99
N GLY A 210 23.55 6.15 23.24
CA GLY A 210 22.67 7.07 23.96
C GLY A 210 21.20 6.97 23.58
N HIS A 211 20.83 6.12 22.65
CA HIS A 211 19.46 5.93 22.22
C HIS A 211 18.59 5.33 23.34
N LEU A 212 17.33 5.65 23.31
CA LEU A 212 16.32 5.05 24.19
C LEU A 212 15.76 3.80 23.53
N VAL A 213 15.47 2.79 24.34
CA VAL A 213 14.83 1.54 23.93
C VAL A 213 13.63 1.30 24.82
N ALA A 214 12.45 1.20 24.24
CA ALA A 214 11.23 0.92 24.96
C ALA A 214 10.47 -0.26 24.34
N HIS A 215 9.60 -0.86 25.15
CA HIS A 215 8.71 -1.90 24.68
C HIS A 215 7.30 -1.73 25.25
N TYR A 216 6.34 -2.23 24.50
CA TYR A 216 4.95 -2.27 24.91
C TYR A 216 4.25 -3.46 24.26
N ARG A 217 3.28 -4.03 24.97
CA ARG A 217 2.48 -5.17 24.53
C ARG A 217 0.98 -4.79 24.55
N PRO A 218 0.46 -4.14 23.51
CA PRO A 218 -0.95 -3.75 23.48
C PRO A 218 -1.89 -4.96 23.39
N ASN A 219 -1.48 -6.03 22.74
CA ASN A 219 -2.27 -7.25 22.51
C ASN A 219 -1.41 -8.52 22.64
N SER A 220 -1.29 -9.30 21.58
CA SER A 220 -0.56 -10.58 21.56
C SER A 220 0.92 -10.46 21.19
N LEU A 221 1.36 -9.28 20.72
CA LEU A 221 2.73 -9.00 20.31
C LEU A 221 3.37 -7.97 21.22
N THR A 222 4.62 -8.19 21.58
CA THR A 222 5.48 -7.19 22.22
C THR A 222 6.26 -6.48 21.14
N TYR A 223 6.10 -5.16 21.05
CA TYR A 223 6.84 -4.30 20.13
C TYR A 223 7.97 -3.62 20.88
N TRP A 224 9.12 -3.56 20.25
CA TRP A 224 10.31 -2.87 20.72
C TRP A 224 10.66 -1.75 19.76
N VAL A 225 11.02 -0.59 20.30
CA VAL A 225 11.40 0.58 19.50
C VAL A 225 12.67 1.18 20.06
N GLU A 226 13.66 1.39 19.20
CA GLU A 226 14.86 2.19 19.48
C GLU A 226 14.70 3.57 18.86
N TYR A 227 14.82 4.62 19.70
CA TYR A 227 14.49 5.98 19.31
C TYR A 227 15.32 7.03 20.07
N ALA A 228 15.28 8.27 19.58
CA ALA A 228 15.75 9.44 20.29
C ALA A 228 14.77 10.62 20.15
N PRO A 229 14.62 11.45 21.18
CA PRO A 229 13.86 12.70 21.05
C PRO A 229 14.55 13.66 20.07
N GLN A 230 13.77 14.29 19.18
CA GLN A 230 14.25 15.25 18.18
C GLN A 230 13.21 16.35 17.92
N ASP A 231 13.44 17.55 18.40
CA ASP A 231 12.65 18.76 18.06
C ASP A 231 11.11 18.60 18.09
N GLY A 232 10.59 18.02 19.19
CA GLY A 232 9.16 17.77 19.37
C GLY A 232 8.63 16.56 18.57
N ALA A 233 9.53 15.73 18.05
CA ALA A 233 9.27 14.46 17.42
C ALA A 233 10.19 13.37 17.99
N PHE A 234 10.08 12.16 17.48
CA PHE A 234 10.98 11.07 17.84
C PHE A 234 11.61 10.48 16.58
N GLU A 235 12.95 10.49 16.54
CA GLU A 235 13.69 9.79 15.49
C GLU A 235 13.73 8.31 15.82
N ILE A 236 13.35 7.47 14.85
CA ILE A 236 13.29 6.01 14.99
C ILE A 236 14.47 5.39 14.29
N PHE A 237 15.25 4.56 15.01
CA PHE A 237 16.41 3.84 14.48
C PHE A 237 16.09 2.38 14.18
N ASN A 238 15.19 1.76 14.97
CA ASN A 238 14.81 0.37 14.78
C ASN A 238 13.46 0.07 15.44
N ALA A 239 12.72 -0.89 14.87
CA ALA A 239 11.56 -1.48 15.50
C ALA A 239 11.49 -2.97 15.16
N TYR A 240 11.06 -3.79 16.12
CA TYR A 240 10.82 -5.22 15.94
C TYR A 240 9.75 -5.72 16.89
N SER A 241 9.18 -6.89 16.62
CA SER A 241 8.15 -7.50 17.45
C SER A 241 8.42 -8.98 17.68
N HIS A 242 7.87 -9.51 18.77
CA HIS A 242 7.88 -10.94 19.09
C HIS A 242 6.66 -11.32 19.94
N ARG A 243 6.39 -12.62 20.03
CA ARG A 243 5.25 -13.15 20.80
C ARG A 243 5.56 -13.43 22.27
N MET A 244 6.82 -13.39 22.68
CA MET A 244 7.22 -13.66 24.07
C MET A 244 6.63 -12.60 25.01
N GLU A 245 6.15 -13.04 26.17
CA GLU A 245 5.84 -12.16 27.29
C GLU A 245 7.12 -11.88 28.07
N ILE A 246 7.38 -10.60 28.30
CA ILE A 246 8.43 -10.20 29.19
C ILE A 246 7.79 -10.16 30.57
N GLY A 247 8.09 -11.16 31.40
CA GLY A 247 7.64 -11.15 32.78
C GLY A 247 8.18 -9.89 33.48
N GLN A 248 7.32 -9.18 34.19
CA GLN A 248 7.81 -8.19 35.14
C GLN A 248 8.67 -8.97 36.14
N GLY A 249 10.00 -8.81 36.03
CA GLY A 249 10.90 -9.42 36.98
C GLY A 249 10.48 -9.03 38.38
N ALA A 250 10.29 -10.01 39.24
CA ALA A 250 10.12 -9.75 40.64
C ALA A 250 11.31 -8.87 41.07
N HIS A 251 11.02 -7.66 41.49
CA HIS A 251 12.01 -6.82 42.14
C HIS A 251 12.51 -7.60 43.36
N ALA A 252 13.76 -8.12 43.29
CA ALA A 252 14.50 -8.62 44.43
C ALA A 252 15.13 -7.43 45.16
#